data_08f2fd5a6c030af143fe708a9cb2939f
#
_entry.id   08f2fd5a6c030af143fe708a9cb2939f
#
_cell.length_a   1.000
_cell.length_b   1.000
_cell.length_c   1.000
_cell.angle_alpha   90.00
_cell.angle_beta   90.00
_cell.angle_gamma   90.00
#
_symmetry.space_group_name_H-M   'P 1'
#
loop_
_entity.id
_entity.type
_entity.pdbx_description
1 polymer ?
#
loop_
_entity_poly.entity_id
_entity_poly.type
_entity_poly.pdbx_seq_one_letter_code
_entity_poly.pdbx_strand_id
1 'polypeptide(L)'
;MTQPRVLLLGGTGEARVLAAALARDGVPVISSLAGRVARPRMPEGEVRIGGFGGPEGLADWLAENRIAAVVDATHPFAERISGSAAVACERAGLPLLRLERPGWSERPGDVWHWVDDTGAAAAAIAGLGTRVFLTTGRQDLAAFADVPAWFLVRCIDPPEPPLPARHELLLDRGPYTLEGELTLIDRHHVDLLVTKDSGGQLTEAKLDAARARALPVVVIRRPARPELPTVRDVAGAIEWLRS
;
A
#
# COMPACT_ATOMS: atom_id res chain seq x y z
N MET A 1 24.72 25.78 -11.13
CA MET A 1 24.73 24.31 -11.02
C MET A 1 23.39 23.89 -10.43
N THR A 2 22.61 23.07 -11.13
CA THR A 2 21.32 22.55 -10.64
C THR A 2 21.58 21.63 -9.45
N GLN A 3 20.85 21.84 -8.33
CA GLN A 3 20.95 20.98 -7.15
C GLN A 3 20.56 19.52 -7.48
N PRO A 4 21.21 18.53 -6.84
CA PRO A 4 20.85 17.14 -7.00
C PRO A 4 19.38 16.91 -6.58
N ARG A 5 18.68 16.09 -7.35
CA ARG A 5 17.24 15.85 -7.17
C ARG A 5 16.99 14.48 -6.55
N VAL A 6 15.95 14.37 -5.74
CA VAL A 6 15.50 13.11 -5.16
C VAL A 6 14.27 12.61 -5.93
N LEU A 7 14.28 11.36 -6.36
CA LEU A 7 13.06 10.67 -6.81
C LEU A 7 12.39 10.00 -5.60
N LEU A 8 11.14 10.35 -5.35
CA LEU A 8 10.31 9.72 -4.32
C LEU A 8 9.23 8.86 -5.00
N LEU A 9 9.38 7.56 -4.97
CA LEU A 9 8.34 6.63 -5.39
C LEU A 9 7.24 6.61 -4.32
N GLY A 10 6.05 7.12 -4.65
CA GLY A 10 5.05 7.49 -3.66
C GLY A 10 3.74 6.71 -3.75
N GLY A 11 2.70 7.32 -3.20
CA GLY A 11 1.34 6.78 -3.13
C GLY A 11 0.87 6.49 -1.70
N THR A 12 1.74 6.61 -0.71
CA THR A 12 1.45 6.40 0.73
C THR A 12 1.31 7.70 1.50
N GLY A 13 0.87 7.62 2.75
CA GLY A 13 0.86 8.75 3.70
C GLY A 13 2.25 9.24 3.98
N GLU A 14 3.16 8.32 4.26
CA GLU A 14 4.57 8.55 4.57
C GLU A 14 5.29 9.27 3.43
N ALA A 15 5.02 8.86 2.19
CA ALA A 15 5.57 9.53 1.01
C ALA A 15 5.14 11.00 0.92
N ARG A 16 3.87 11.31 1.22
CA ARG A 16 3.40 12.70 1.21
C ARG A 16 4.05 13.54 2.31
N VAL A 17 4.19 12.97 3.51
CA VAL A 17 4.86 13.66 4.63
C VAL A 17 6.34 13.91 4.31
N LEU A 18 7.02 12.93 3.71
CA LEU A 18 8.42 13.10 3.28
C LEU A 18 8.54 14.16 2.18
N ALA A 19 7.66 14.15 1.16
CA ALA A 19 7.67 15.17 0.12
C ALA A 19 7.52 16.58 0.68
N ALA A 20 6.58 16.79 1.61
CA ALA A 20 6.36 18.07 2.26
C ALA A 20 7.57 18.51 3.12
N ALA A 21 8.21 17.57 3.82
CA ALA A 21 9.42 17.86 4.59
C ALA A 21 10.59 18.28 3.69
N LEU A 22 10.84 17.53 2.60
CA LEU A 22 11.91 17.85 1.65
C LEU A 22 11.67 19.18 0.93
N ALA A 23 10.44 19.46 0.52
CA ALA A 23 10.09 20.74 -0.09
C ALA A 23 10.34 21.93 0.85
N ARG A 24 9.96 21.81 2.14
CA ARG A 24 10.22 22.82 3.16
C ARG A 24 11.71 23.04 3.42
N ASP A 25 12.50 21.98 3.36
CA ASP A 25 13.97 22.04 3.53
C ASP A 25 14.68 22.51 2.25
N GLY A 26 13.93 22.84 1.17
CA GLY A 26 14.49 23.29 -0.10
C GLY A 26 15.19 22.20 -0.91
N VAL A 27 14.95 20.93 -0.60
CA VAL A 27 15.49 19.78 -1.34
C VAL A 27 14.63 19.54 -2.59
N PRO A 28 15.19 19.58 -3.81
CA PRO A 28 14.43 19.30 -5.03
C PRO A 28 13.96 17.85 -5.06
N VAL A 29 12.65 17.64 -4.96
CA VAL A 29 12.03 16.30 -4.97
C VAL A 29 11.03 16.17 -6.11
N ILE A 30 11.07 15.02 -6.78
CA ILE A 30 10.05 14.62 -7.75
C ILE A 30 9.30 13.43 -7.15
N SER A 31 8.02 13.60 -6.86
CA SER A 31 7.16 12.51 -6.41
C SER A 31 6.57 11.76 -7.60
N SER A 32 6.77 10.44 -7.67
CA SER A 32 6.21 9.60 -8.73
C SER A 32 5.01 8.81 -8.22
N LEU A 33 3.88 8.98 -8.89
CA LEU A 33 2.63 8.26 -8.64
C LEU A 33 2.31 7.33 -9.82
N ALA A 34 1.86 6.11 -9.52
CA ALA A 34 1.58 5.11 -10.57
C ALA A 34 0.35 5.43 -11.45
N GLY A 35 -0.45 6.44 -11.11
CA GLY A 35 -1.68 6.76 -11.83
C GLY A 35 -2.84 5.78 -11.60
N ARG A 36 -2.74 4.93 -10.57
CA ARG A 36 -3.75 3.91 -10.26
C ARG A 36 -5.00 4.45 -9.59
N VAL A 37 -4.96 5.65 -9.06
CA VAL A 37 -6.07 6.32 -8.37
C VAL A 37 -6.49 7.51 -9.20
N ALA A 38 -7.78 7.63 -9.51
CA ALA A 38 -8.30 8.69 -10.39
C ALA A 38 -8.10 10.09 -9.80
N ARG A 39 -8.25 10.22 -8.47
CA ARG A 39 -8.04 11.48 -7.75
C ARG A 39 -7.06 11.25 -6.59
N PRO A 40 -5.74 11.19 -6.86
CA PRO A 40 -4.76 11.00 -5.80
C PRO A 40 -4.69 12.23 -4.88
N ARG A 41 -4.38 12.01 -3.61
CA ARG A 41 -3.93 13.10 -2.74
C ARG A 41 -2.53 13.49 -3.18
N MET A 42 -2.41 14.66 -3.79
CA MET A 42 -1.15 15.12 -4.37
C MET A 42 -0.12 15.44 -3.27
N PRO A 43 1.12 15.00 -3.43
CA PRO A 43 2.23 15.44 -2.59
C PRO A 43 2.62 16.89 -2.93
N GLU A 44 3.34 17.54 -2.03
CA GLU A 44 3.97 18.83 -2.29
C GLU A 44 5.15 18.68 -3.28
N GLY A 45 5.42 19.73 -4.05
CA GLY A 45 6.51 19.77 -5.01
C GLY A 45 6.16 19.23 -6.39
N GLU A 46 7.18 18.87 -7.15
CA GLU A 46 7.02 18.36 -8.52
C GLU A 46 6.46 16.92 -8.48
N VAL A 47 5.47 16.66 -9.35
CA VAL A 47 4.82 15.35 -9.41
C VAL A 47 4.82 14.83 -10.84
N ARG A 48 5.20 13.57 -11.00
CA ARG A 48 4.94 12.81 -12.23
C ARG A 48 3.92 11.71 -11.98
N ILE A 49 3.12 11.40 -12.99
CA ILE A 49 2.11 10.33 -12.95
C ILE A 49 2.35 9.37 -14.10
N GLY A 50 2.30 8.08 -13.81
CA GLY A 50 2.47 7.01 -14.80
C GLY A 50 3.63 6.07 -14.50
N GLY A 51 3.73 4.99 -15.29
CA GLY A 51 4.82 4.03 -15.22
C GLY A 51 6.10 4.55 -15.86
N PHE A 52 7.19 3.81 -15.66
CA PHE A 52 8.51 4.13 -16.26
C PHE A 52 8.84 3.23 -17.46
N GLY A 53 8.00 2.22 -17.76
CA GLY A 53 8.34 1.23 -18.80
C GLY A 53 9.25 0.11 -18.34
N GLY A 54 9.27 -0.16 -17.04
CA GLY A 54 10.15 -1.19 -16.45
C GLY A 54 11.45 -0.63 -15.88
N PRO A 55 12.41 -1.51 -15.50
CA PRO A 55 13.67 -1.08 -14.91
C PRO A 55 14.57 -0.29 -15.88
N GLU A 56 14.57 -0.63 -17.17
CA GLU A 56 15.31 0.10 -18.20
C GLU A 56 14.81 1.54 -18.34
N GLY A 57 13.51 1.71 -18.57
CA GLY A 57 12.92 3.05 -18.71
C GLY A 57 13.02 3.87 -17.41
N LEU A 58 13.06 3.21 -16.24
CA LEU A 58 13.36 3.93 -14.99
C LEU A 58 14.82 4.37 -14.95
N ALA A 59 15.78 3.55 -15.34
CA ALA A 59 17.20 3.92 -15.35
C ALA A 59 17.47 5.11 -16.30
N ASP A 60 16.90 5.08 -17.50
CA ASP A 60 16.99 6.18 -18.46
C ASP A 60 16.40 7.46 -17.89
N TRP A 61 15.22 7.36 -17.29
CA TRP A 61 14.55 8.49 -16.68
C TRP A 61 15.34 9.11 -15.52
N LEU A 62 15.98 8.27 -14.68
CA LEU A 62 16.86 8.71 -13.59
C LEU A 62 18.03 9.56 -14.10
N ALA A 63 18.66 9.12 -15.18
CA ALA A 63 19.78 9.83 -15.82
C ALA A 63 19.32 11.16 -16.44
N GLU A 64 18.25 11.14 -17.24
CA GLU A 64 17.70 12.34 -17.90
C GLU A 64 17.30 13.43 -16.91
N ASN A 65 16.74 13.03 -15.76
CA ASN A 65 16.27 13.95 -14.73
C ASN A 65 17.34 14.27 -13.66
N ARG A 66 18.56 13.77 -13.82
CA ARG A 66 19.70 14.03 -12.91
C ARG A 66 19.36 13.69 -11.46
N ILE A 67 18.76 12.53 -11.26
CA ILE A 67 18.43 12.04 -9.94
C ILE A 67 19.73 11.64 -9.21
N ALA A 68 19.86 12.05 -7.96
CA ALA A 68 21.02 11.72 -7.12
C ALA A 68 20.69 10.62 -6.09
N ALA A 69 19.43 10.47 -5.72
CA ALA A 69 18.99 9.44 -4.79
C ALA A 69 17.53 9.07 -5.05
N VAL A 70 17.17 7.81 -4.73
CA VAL A 70 15.80 7.32 -4.85
C VAL A 70 15.30 6.85 -3.49
N VAL A 71 14.07 7.25 -3.13
CA VAL A 71 13.37 6.74 -1.95
C VAL A 71 12.14 5.96 -2.40
N ASP A 72 12.12 4.65 -2.15
CA ASP A 72 10.95 3.80 -2.34
C ASP A 72 10.05 3.89 -1.10
N ALA A 73 9.06 4.76 -1.15
CA ALA A 73 8.01 4.92 -0.14
C ALA A 73 6.65 4.43 -0.65
N THR A 74 6.66 3.43 -1.53
CA THR A 74 5.45 2.82 -2.08
C THR A 74 4.76 1.92 -1.06
N HIS A 75 3.56 1.47 -1.40
CA HIS A 75 2.82 0.51 -0.57
C HIS A 75 3.61 -0.80 -0.47
N PRO A 76 3.64 -1.51 0.69
CA PRO A 76 4.36 -2.78 0.85
C PRO A 76 4.06 -3.85 -0.21
N PHE A 77 2.89 -3.78 -0.84
CA PHE A 77 2.47 -4.68 -1.92
C PHE A 77 2.76 -4.14 -3.34
N ALA A 78 3.60 -3.13 -3.48
CA ALA A 78 3.98 -2.56 -4.78
C ALA A 78 5.26 -3.21 -5.34
N GLU A 79 5.32 -4.55 -5.38
CA GLU A 79 6.50 -5.35 -5.75
C GLU A 79 7.15 -4.93 -7.06
N ARG A 80 6.33 -4.71 -8.11
CA ARG A 80 6.84 -4.42 -9.46
C ARG A 80 7.69 -3.16 -9.51
N ILE A 81 7.22 -2.07 -8.91
CA ILE A 81 7.98 -0.81 -8.95
C ILE A 81 9.19 -0.87 -8.01
N SER A 82 9.06 -1.52 -6.86
CA SER A 82 10.19 -1.74 -5.93
C SER A 82 11.30 -2.58 -6.57
N GLY A 83 10.93 -3.66 -7.27
CA GLY A 83 11.89 -4.46 -8.04
C GLY A 83 12.53 -3.67 -9.17
N SER A 84 11.73 -2.91 -9.93
CA SER A 84 12.27 -2.05 -10.99
C SER A 84 13.23 -0.98 -10.44
N ALA A 85 12.93 -0.41 -9.28
CA ALA A 85 13.79 0.59 -8.64
C ALA A 85 15.12 0.00 -8.20
N ALA A 86 15.12 -1.21 -7.61
CA ALA A 86 16.34 -1.89 -7.21
C ALA A 86 17.28 -2.11 -8.42
N VAL A 87 16.76 -2.69 -9.51
CA VAL A 87 17.54 -2.93 -10.74
C VAL A 87 18.01 -1.61 -11.37
N ALA A 88 17.13 -0.62 -11.48
CA ALA A 88 17.48 0.66 -12.11
C ALA A 88 18.55 1.43 -11.34
N CYS A 89 18.45 1.48 -10.01
CA CYS A 89 19.41 2.16 -9.16
C CYS A 89 20.77 1.45 -9.15
N GLU A 90 20.79 0.12 -9.11
CA GLU A 90 22.01 -0.66 -9.23
C GLU A 90 22.75 -0.36 -10.55
N ARG A 91 22.02 -0.37 -11.68
CA ARG A 91 22.59 -0.05 -13.01
C ARG A 91 23.10 1.39 -13.11
N ALA A 92 22.40 2.33 -12.48
CA ALA A 92 22.76 3.75 -12.50
C ALA A 92 23.81 4.13 -11.43
N GLY A 93 24.18 3.21 -10.55
CA GLY A 93 25.07 3.51 -9.41
C GLY A 93 24.47 4.51 -8.43
N LEU A 94 23.14 4.54 -8.30
CA LEU A 94 22.43 5.50 -7.43
C LEU A 94 22.01 4.86 -6.10
N PRO A 95 22.10 5.61 -5.00
CA PRO A 95 21.62 5.16 -3.72
C PRO A 95 20.08 5.01 -3.73
N LEU A 96 19.61 3.89 -3.16
CA LEU A 96 18.19 3.57 -3.00
C LEU A 96 17.89 3.24 -1.54
N LEU A 97 16.92 3.95 -0.96
CA LEU A 97 16.38 3.72 0.37
C LEU A 97 14.95 3.21 0.28
N ARG A 98 14.57 2.30 1.16
CA ARG A 98 13.16 1.98 1.42
C ARG A 98 12.67 2.70 2.66
N LEU A 99 11.58 3.46 2.50
CA LEU A 99 10.79 3.98 3.62
C LEU A 99 9.55 3.11 3.78
N GLU A 100 9.57 2.23 4.77
CA GLU A 100 8.50 1.27 5.00
C GLU A 100 8.08 1.23 6.46
N ARG A 101 6.82 1.63 6.70
CA ARG A 101 6.21 1.53 8.03
C ARG A 101 6.14 0.07 8.51
N PRO A 102 6.21 -0.19 9.83
CA PRO A 102 6.02 -1.53 10.38
C PRO A 102 4.69 -2.16 9.95
N GLY A 103 4.68 -3.48 9.77
CA GLY A 103 3.46 -4.26 9.63
C GLY A 103 2.63 -4.22 10.91
N TRP A 104 1.41 -4.73 10.82
CA TRP A 104 0.59 -4.91 12.00
C TRP A 104 1.03 -6.14 12.78
N SER A 105 0.77 -6.13 14.08
CA SER A 105 1.04 -7.23 14.98
C SER A 105 -0.23 -7.61 15.74
N GLU A 106 -0.40 -8.90 15.98
CA GLU A 106 -1.51 -9.40 16.78
C GLU A 106 -1.45 -8.86 18.20
N ARG A 107 -2.63 -8.55 18.74
CA ARG A 107 -2.84 -8.10 20.11
C ARG A 107 -3.76 -9.10 20.83
N PRO A 108 -3.79 -9.14 22.16
CA PRO A 108 -4.74 -9.98 22.88
C PRO A 108 -6.18 -9.77 22.41
N GLY A 109 -6.86 -10.85 22.05
CA GLY A 109 -8.22 -10.84 21.50
C GLY A 109 -8.31 -10.82 19.98
N ASP A 110 -7.19 -10.69 19.25
CA ASP A 110 -7.16 -10.89 17.80
C ASP A 110 -7.25 -12.38 17.47
N VAL A 111 -7.92 -12.68 16.36
CA VAL A 111 -8.01 -14.02 15.76
C VAL A 111 -7.54 -13.91 14.32
N TRP A 112 -6.23 -13.95 14.11
CA TRP A 112 -5.66 -13.74 12.79
C TRP A 112 -5.20 -15.04 12.14
N HIS A 113 -5.51 -15.18 10.85
CA HIS A 113 -5.08 -16.27 9.99
C HIS A 113 -4.16 -15.70 8.92
N TRP A 114 -2.86 -15.88 9.09
CA TRP A 114 -1.85 -15.42 8.18
C TRP A 114 -1.77 -16.32 6.95
N VAL A 115 -1.81 -15.71 5.77
CA VAL A 115 -1.69 -16.38 4.47
C VAL A 115 -0.67 -15.67 3.60
N ASP A 116 -0.08 -16.39 2.65
CA ASP A 116 1.06 -15.86 1.88
C ASP A 116 0.63 -15.01 0.70
N ASP A 117 -0.55 -15.29 0.12
CA ASP A 117 -1.05 -14.58 -1.06
C ASP A 117 -2.58 -14.49 -1.10
N THR A 118 -3.08 -13.82 -2.13
CA THR A 118 -4.50 -13.58 -2.33
C THR A 118 -5.27 -14.87 -2.66
N GLY A 119 -4.64 -15.85 -3.35
CA GLY A 119 -5.24 -17.16 -3.65
C GLY A 119 -5.44 -17.97 -2.36
N ALA A 120 -4.42 -18.00 -1.49
CA ALA A 120 -4.52 -18.63 -0.17
C ALA A 120 -5.58 -17.93 0.70
N ALA A 121 -5.70 -16.60 0.61
CA ALA A 121 -6.76 -15.86 1.29
C ALA A 121 -8.16 -16.28 0.81
N ALA A 122 -8.36 -16.41 -0.50
CA ALA A 122 -9.62 -16.86 -1.07
C ALA A 122 -9.99 -18.28 -0.61
N ALA A 123 -9.02 -19.20 -0.60
CA ALA A 123 -9.22 -20.57 -0.13
C ALA A 123 -9.57 -20.65 1.38
N ALA A 124 -8.99 -19.79 2.20
CA ALA A 124 -9.24 -19.77 3.65
C ALA A 124 -10.67 -19.35 4.02
N ILE A 125 -11.37 -18.60 3.18
CA ILE A 125 -12.72 -18.10 3.46
C ILE A 125 -13.71 -19.24 3.75
N ALA A 126 -13.64 -20.34 3.00
CA ALA A 126 -14.61 -21.45 3.07
C ALA A 126 -14.74 -22.07 4.49
N GLY A 127 -13.69 -21.97 5.31
CA GLY A 127 -13.69 -22.50 6.68
C GLY A 127 -13.88 -21.44 7.77
N LEU A 128 -13.95 -20.15 7.43
CA LEU A 128 -13.87 -19.06 8.38
C LEU A 128 -15.11 -18.14 8.38
N GLY A 129 -15.79 -17.98 7.26
CA GLY A 129 -16.93 -17.08 7.19
C GLY A 129 -17.67 -17.12 5.87
N THR A 130 -18.80 -16.44 5.83
CA THR A 130 -19.71 -16.39 4.67
C THR A 130 -20.06 -14.96 4.25
N ARG A 131 -19.82 -13.99 5.12
CA ARG A 131 -20.06 -12.56 4.89
C ARG A 131 -18.78 -11.78 5.14
N VAL A 132 -18.02 -11.59 4.08
CA VAL A 132 -16.63 -11.15 4.09
C VAL A 132 -16.52 -9.65 3.89
N PHE A 133 -15.83 -8.95 4.77
CA PHE A 133 -15.37 -7.60 4.51
C PHE A 133 -14.00 -7.64 3.83
N LEU A 134 -13.97 -7.39 2.53
CA LEU A 134 -12.79 -7.50 1.69
C LEU A 134 -12.15 -6.12 1.48
N THR A 135 -10.94 -5.93 2.03
CA THR A 135 -10.21 -4.65 2.03
C THR A 135 -8.84 -4.73 1.35
N THR A 136 -8.68 -5.63 0.38
CA THR A 136 -7.43 -5.86 -0.36
C THR A 136 -7.16 -4.83 -1.46
N GLY A 137 -8.16 -3.98 -1.75
CA GLY A 137 -8.13 -3.04 -2.87
C GLY A 137 -8.60 -3.68 -4.18
N ARG A 138 -8.66 -2.88 -5.24
CA ARG A 138 -9.35 -3.26 -6.50
C ARG A 138 -8.61 -4.25 -7.39
N GLN A 139 -7.31 -4.45 -7.19
CA GLN A 139 -6.48 -5.21 -8.14
C GLN A 139 -6.56 -6.73 -7.99
N ASP A 140 -6.90 -7.20 -6.79
CA ASP A 140 -6.82 -8.64 -6.46
C ASP A 140 -8.19 -9.30 -6.37
N LEU A 141 -9.26 -8.62 -6.78
CA LEU A 141 -10.64 -9.09 -6.60
C LEU A 141 -10.96 -10.33 -7.43
N ALA A 142 -10.25 -10.51 -8.55
CA ALA A 142 -10.40 -11.69 -9.41
C ALA A 142 -10.18 -13.02 -8.66
N ALA A 143 -9.30 -13.06 -7.67
CA ALA A 143 -9.04 -14.25 -6.87
C ALA A 143 -10.26 -14.68 -6.03
N PHE A 144 -11.20 -13.79 -5.79
CA PHE A 144 -12.40 -14.03 -4.99
C PHE A 144 -13.65 -14.26 -5.85
N ALA A 145 -13.55 -14.23 -7.19
CA ALA A 145 -14.69 -14.28 -8.10
C ALA A 145 -15.56 -15.52 -7.90
N ASP A 146 -14.93 -16.67 -7.72
CA ASP A 146 -15.61 -17.98 -7.61
C ASP A 146 -15.84 -18.41 -6.14
N VAL A 147 -15.49 -17.59 -5.16
CA VAL A 147 -15.69 -17.92 -3.73
C VAL A 147 -17.18 -17.81 -3.39
N PRO A 148 -17.82 -18.88 -2.84
CA PRO A 148 -19.27 -18.92 -2.59
C PRO A 148 -19.64 -18.17 -1.28
N ALA A 149 -19.21 -16.92 -1.15
CA ALA A 149 -19.50 -16.04 -0.03
C ALA A 149 -20.14 -14.74 -0.52
N TRP A 150 -20.68 -13.94 0.38
CA TRP A 150 -21.07 -12.56 0.11
C TRP A 150 -19.96 -11.61 0.55
N PHE A 151 -19.69 -10.57 -0.22
CA PHE A 151 -18.58 -9.66 0.01
C PHE A 151 -19.02 -8.21 0.14
N LEU A 152 -18.63 -7.53 1.21
CA LEU A 152 -18.52 -6.07 1.23
C LEU A 152 -17.13 -5.71 0.72
N VAL A 153 -17.05 -5.20 -0.51
CA VAL A 153 -15.75 -4.89 -1.16
C VAL A 153 -15.45 -3.41 -1.01
N ARG A 154 -14.39 -3.06 -0.27
CA ARG A 154 -13.97 -1.67 -0.15
C ARG A 154 -12.81 -1.33 -1.08
N CYS A 155 -13.04 -0.36 -1.96
CA CYS A 155 -12.07 0.20 -2.88
C CYS A 155 -12.09 1.73 -2.85
N ILE A 156 -11.02 2.37 -3.30
CA ILE A 156 -10.97 3.84 -3.48
C ILE A 156 -11.67 4.25 -4.77
N ASP A 157 -11.42 3.51 -5.85
CA ASP A 157 -12.04 3.70 -7.16
C ASP A 157 -12.76 2.41 -7.58
N PRO A 158 -13.73 2.51 -8.48
CA PRO A 158 -14.43 1.33 -9.00
C PRO A 158 -13.45 0.29 -9.54
N PRO A 159 -13.62 -0.98 -9.16
CA PRO A 159 -12.84 -2.08 -9.72
C PRO A 159 -13.35 -2.50 -11.08
N GLU A 160 -12.50 -3.20 -11.84
CA GLU A 160 -12.87 -3.88 -13.08
C GLU A 160 -13.16 -5.37 -12.83
N PRO A 161 -14.03 -6.01 -13.61
CA PRO A 161 -14.26 -7.46 -13.53
C PRO A 161 -12.98 -8.27 -13.83
N PRO A 162 -12.88 -9.51 -13.34
CA PRO A 162 -13.91 -10.24 -12.59
C PRO A 162 -13.98 -9.81 -11.11
N LEU A 163 -15.21 -9.87 -10.57
CA LEU A 163 -15.54 -9.53 -9.18
C LEU A 163 -16.23 -10.71 -8.50
N PRO A 164 -16.25 -10.78 -7.15
CA PRO A 164 -17.06 -11.76 -6.45
C PRO A 164 -18.52 -11.74 -6.93
N ALA A 165 -19.11 -12.90 -7.19
CA ALA A 165 -20.45 -12.99 -7.76
C ALA A 165 -21.54 -12.35 -6.89
N ARG A 166 -21.37 -12.35 -5.56
CA ARG A 166 -22.29 -11.77 -4.58
C ARG A 166 -21.54 -10.70 -3.78
N HIS A 167 -21.66 -9.45 -4.20
CA HIS A 167 -20.95 -8.36 -3.52
C HIS A 167 -21.76 -7.08 -3.42
N GLU A 168 -21.38 -6.25 -2.47
CA GLU A 168 -21.72 -4.84 -2.39
C GLU A 168 -20.41 -4.04 -2.45
N LEU A 169 -20.39 -2.98 -3.25
CA LEU A 169 -19.21 -2.15 -3.45
C LEU A 169 -19.29 -0.90 -2.58
N LEU A 170 -18.29 -0.72 -1.72
CA LEU A 170 -18.10 0.48 -0.92
C LEU A 170 -16.92 1.28 -1.48
N LEU A 171 -17.20 2.41 -2.12
CA LEU A 171 -16.16 3.33 -2.60
C LEU A 171 -15.84 4.33 -1.48
N ASP A 172 -14.72 4.11 -0.82
CA ASP A 172 -14.33 4.93 0.33
C ASP A 172 -12.82 5.00 0.50
N ARG A 173 -12.35 6.09 1.13
CA ARG A 173 -10.94 6.37 1.38
C ARG A 173 -10.72 6.85 2.81
N GLY A 174 -9.86 6.14 3.52
CA GLY A 174 -9.47 6.52 4.88
C GLY A 174 -8.93 7.97 5.03
N PRO A 175 -8.71 8.43 6.25
CA PRO A 175 -8.64 7.60 7.46
C PRO A 175 -10.02 7.07 7.90
N TYR A 176 -10.02 5.91 8.54
CA TYR A 176 -11.22 5.27 9.06
C TYR A 176 -11.27 5.38 10.59
N THR A 177 -12.48 5.38 11.16
CA THR A 177 -12.71 5.41 12.61
C THR A 177 -13.21 4.06 13.11
N LEU A 178 -12.93 3.73 14.36
CA LEU A 178 -13.44 2.50 14.98
C LEU A 178 -14.98 2.42 14.92
N GLU A 179 -15.67 3.52 15.23
CA GLU A 179 -17.13 3.59 15.19
C GLU A 179 -17.69 3.34 13.78
N GLY A 180 -17.06 3.93 12.75
CA GLY A 180 -17.43 3.71 11.35
C GLY A 180 -17.24 2.26 10.92
N GLU A 181 -16.12 1.63 11.29
CA GLU A 181 -15.84 0.23 10.98
C GLU A 181 -16.80 -0.72 11.72
N LEU A 182 -17.11 -0.46 12.99
CA LEU A 182 -18.12 -1.22 13.74
C LEU A 182 -19.49 -1.12 13.10
N THR A 183 -19.89 0.08 12.70
CA THR A 183 -21.18 0.31 12.02
C THR A 183 -21.28 -0.49 10.71
N LEU A 184 -20.20 -0.54 9.92
CA LEU A 184 -20.15 -1.35 8.69
C LEU A 184 -20.26 -2.84 8.99
N ILE A 185 -19.51 -3.34 9.96
CA ILE A 185 -19.52 -4.75 10.37
C ILE A 185 -20.93 -5.15 10.81
N ASP A 186 -21.53 -4.39 11.69
CA ASP A 186 -22.86 -4.69 12.26
C ASP A 186 -23.96 -4.60 11.18
N ARG A 187 -23.96 -3.54 10.37
CA ARG A 187 -24.94 -3.29 9.31
C ARG A 187 -24.97 -4.37 8.25
N HIS A 188 -23.79 -4.85 7.85
CA HIS A 188 -23.66 -5.84 6.79
C HIS A 188 -23.52 -7.27 7.35
N HIS A 189 -23.66 -7.46 8.67
CA HIS A 189 -23.52 -8.76 9.35
C HIS A 189 -22.22 -9.48 8.94
N VAL A 190 -21.11 -8.74 8.92
CA VAL A 190 -19.79 -9.28 8.57
C VAL A 190 -19.36 -10.29 9.61
N ASP A 191 -18.92 -11.46 9.15
CA ASP A 191 -18.41 -12.55 10.00
C ASP A 191 -16.92 -12.87 9.74
N LEU A 192 -16.30 -12.23 8.74
CA LEU A 192 -14.88 -12.39 8.40
C LEU A 192 -14.31 -11.12 7.79
N LEU A 193 -13.13 -10.70 8.24
CA LEU A 193 -12.35 -9.64 7.59
C LEU A 193 -11.20 -10.24 6.77
N VAL A 194 -11.02 -9.79 5.53
CA VAL A 194 -9.85 -10.11 4.70
C VAL A 194 -9.09 -8.83 4.38
N THR A 195 -7.81 -8.79 4.71
CA THR A 195 -6.96 -7.60 4.53
C THR A 195 -5.53 -7.97 4.16
N LYS A 196 -4.80 -7.05 3.54
CA LYS A 196 -3.35 -7.09 3.37
C LYS A 196 -2.67 -6.52 4.61
N ASP A 197 -1.50 -7.04 4.99
CA ASP A 197 -0.64 -6.39 6.01
C ASP A 197 -0.08 -5.07 5.45
N SER A 198 -0.94 -4.07 5.38
CA SER A 198 -0.55 -2.75 4.90
C SER A 198 0.24 -1.95 5.92
N GLY A 199 0.10 -2.26 7.19
CA GLY A 199 0.63 -1.45 8.29
C GLY A 199 0.02 -0.05 8.37
N GLY A 200 0.42 0.71 9.39
CA GLY A 200 0.07 2.10 9.60
C GLY A 200 -1.34 2.36 10.13
N GLN A 201 -1.51 3.53 10.74
CA GLN A 201 -2.71 3.88 11.53
C GLN A 201 -3.94 4.23 10.67
N LEU A 202 -3.75 4.72 9.44
CA LEU A 202 -4.87 5.24 8.61
C LEU A 202 -5.95 4.21 8.29
N THR A 203 -5.60 2.92 8.33
CA THR A 203 -6.49 1.82 7.99
C THR A 203 -6.53 0.72 9.07
N GLU A 204 -5.99 0.96 10.25
CA GLU A 204 -5.93 0.00 11.35
C GLU A 204 -7.28 -0.19 12.04
N ALA A 205 -8.14 0.82 12.04
CA ALA A 205 -9.43 0.81 12.73
C ALA A 205 -10.31 -0.43 12.44
N LYS A 206 -10.21 -1.00 11.23
CA LYS A 206 -10.90 -2.24 10.88
C LYS A 206 -10.44 -3.46 11.69
N LEU A 207 -9.17 -3.49 12.09
CA LEU A 207 -8.61 -4.56 12.93
C LEU A 207 -9.09 -4.41 14.38
N ASP A 208 -9.13 -3.17 14.88
CA ASP A 208 -9.70 -2.88 16.20
C ASP A 208 -11.19 -3.23 16.24
N ALA A 209 -11.93 -2.95 15.16
CA ALA A 209 -13.35 -3.31 15.04
C ALA A 209 -13.54 -4.84 14.97
N ALA A 210 -12.71 -5.54 14.21
CA ALA A 210 -12.72 -7.01 14.15
C ALA A 210 -12.46 -7.62 15.54
N ARG A 211 -11.47 -7.11 16.26
CA ARG A 211 -11.19 -7.54 17.65
C ARG A 211 -12.38 -7.29 18.56
N ALA A 212 -13.00 -6.12 18.50
CA ALA A 212 -14.16 -5.77 19.32
C ALA A 212 -15.38 -6.68 19.06
N ARG A 213 -15.46 -7.31 17.89
CA ARG A 213 -16.52 -8.28 17.51
C ARG A 213 -16.05 -9.73 17.52
N ALA A 214 -14.83 -10.00 17.98
CA ALA A 214 -14.20 -11.32 17.94
C ALA A 214 -14.25 -11.99 16.56
N LEU A 215 -14.14 -11.18 15.49
CA LEU A 215 -14.16 -11.68 14.11
C LEU A 215 -12.79 -12.27 13.75
N PRO A 216 -12.77 -13.41 13.05
CA PRO A 216 -11.56 -13.88 12.39
C PRO A 216 -11.11 -12.87 11.31
N VAL A 217 -9.79 -12.75 11.17
CA VAL A 217 -9.16 -11.88 10.17
C VAL A 217 -8.18 -12.69 9.35
N VAL A 218 -8.39 -12.80 8.05
CA VAL A 218 -7.38 -13.31 7.12
C VAL A 218 -6.45 -12.16 6.74
N VAL A 219 -5.18 -12.30 7.12
CA VAL A 219 -4.14 -11.30 6.85
C VAL A 219 -3.18 -11.82 5.81
N ILE A 220 -3.15 -11.17 4.66
CA ILE A 220 -2.21 -11.49 3.58
C ILE A 220 -0.85 -10.89 3.93
N ARG A 221 0.19 -11.74 4.01
CA ARG A 221 1.57 -11.33 4.30
C ARG A 221 2.09 -10.37 3.23
N ARG A 222 3.04 -9.53 3.62
CA ARG A 222 3.80 -8.74 2.67
C ARG A 222 4.60 -9.67 1.77
N PRO A 223 4.60 -9.42 0.45
CA PRO A 223 5.40 -10.22 -0.47
C PRO A 223 6.90 -10.02 -0.21
N ALA A 224 7.69 -11.00 -0.64
CA ALA A 224 9.14 -10.87 -0.64
C ALA A 224 9.56 -9.71 -1.55
N ARG A 225 10.51 -8.90 -1.10
CA ARG A 225 11.02 -7.72 -1.82
C ARG A 225 12.55 -7.73 -1.78
N PRO A 226 13.24 -7.06 -2.73
CA PRO A 226 14.69 -6.92 -2.69
C PRO A 226 15.17 -6.39 -1.35
N GLU A 227 16.27 -6.92 -0.84
CA GLU A 227 16.94 -6.38 0.34
C GLU A 227 17.52 -5.00 0.01
N LEU A 228 17.15 -4.00 0.79
CA LEU A 228 17.56 -2.61 0.62
C LEU A 228 17.77 -1.97 2.01
N PRO A 229 18.62 -0.95 2.10
CA PRO A 229 18.61 -0.06 3.26
C PRO A 229 17.18 0.38 3.53
N THR A 230 16.71 0.18 4.76
CA THR A 230 15.30 0.40 5.10
C THR A 230 15.17 1.20 6.38
N VAL A 231 14.32 2.22 6.34
CA VAL A 231 13.93 3.03 7.50
C VAL A 231 12.41 2.92 7.73
N ARG A 232 11.98 3.12 8.97
CA ARG A 232 10.59 2.90 9.38
C ARG A 232 9.73 4.17 9.36
N ASP A 233 10.37 5.34 9.31
CA ASP A 233 9.71 6.62 9.40
C ASP A 233 10.38 7.70 8.56
N VAL A 234 9.72 8.85 8.47
CA VAL A 234 10.17 9.98 7.67
C VAL A 234 11.45 10.61 8.21
N ALA A 235 11.65 10.60 9.53
CA ALA A 235 12.86 11.17 10.15
C ALA A 235 14.10 10.40 9.71
N GLY A 236 14.06 9.06 9.75
CA GLY A 236 15.16 8.23 9.27
C GLY A 236 15.43 8.41 7.77
N ALA A 237 14.37 8.64 6.95
CA ALA A 237 14.57 8.92 5.52
C ALA A 237 15.26 10.28 5.29
N ILE A 238 14.92 11.30 6.05
CA ILE A 238 15.58 12.61 5.98
C ILE A 238 17.04 12.51 6.43
N GLU A 239 17.31 11.80 7.51
CA GLU A 239 18.69 11.58 8.00
C GLU A 239 19.56 10.90 6.95
N TRP A 240 19.03 9.81 6.34
CA TRP A 240 19.74 9.10 5.27
C TRP A 240 20.00 9.97 4.04
N LEU A 241 19.09 10.86 3.67
CA LEU A 241 19.30 11.77 2.52
C LEU A 241 20.33 12.87 2.80
N ARG A 242 20.68 13.10 4.06
CA ARG A 242 21.69 14.09 4.48
C ARG A 242 23.09 13.49 4.66
N SER A 243 23.20 12.15 4.77
CA SER A 243 24.46 11.42 4.92
C SER A 243 25.17 11.25 3.58
#